data_a78c143b170dad3c79dbf9e44bda98a2
#
_entry.id   a78c143b170dad3c79dbf9e44bda98a2
#
_cell.length_a   1.000
_cell.length_b   1.000
_cell.length_c   1.000
_cell.angle_alpha   90.00
_cell.angle_beta   90.00
_cell.angle_gamma   90.00
#
_symmetry.space_group_name_H-M   'P 1'
#
loop_
_entity.id
_entity.type
_entity.pdbx_description
1 polymer ?
#
loop_
_entity_poly.entity_id
_entity_poly.type
_entity_poly.pdbx_seq_one_letter_code
_entity_poly.pdbx_strand_id
1 'polypeptide(L)'
;MPTTEMIFPEYIRLDGGTQPRAKIDQAVCDDYGERMKAGEKFPAIDVFFDGENYWLADGFHRVQAYALAVPGEAIECNVYQGTQQDAQWYSYSVNKTHGIRRTNEDKELAIRAALAHPNGANQSDRQIADYVGVSPSTVAKYRGNMTLESGVQVGHLRRAFTGAELPHLWRVCSR
;
A
#
# COMPACT_ATOMS: atom_id res chain seq x y z
N MET A 1 14.68 -4.91 -12.83
CA MET A 1 14.58 -3.45 -12.55
C MET A 1 13.24 -2.99 -13.06
N PRO A 2 12.56 -2.00 -12.42
CA PRO A 2 11.30 -1.49 -12.94
C PRO A 2 11.52 -0.76 -14.27
N THR A 3 10.46 -0.71 -15.08
CA THR A 3 10.36 0.20 -16.24
C THR A 3 9.58 1.44 -15.80
N THR A 4 9.92 2.62 -16.37
CA THR A 4 9.16 3.83 -16.11
C THR A 4 8.14 4.01 -17.22
N GLU A 5 6.86 4.13 -16.87
CA GLU A 5 5.74 4.23 -17.80
C GLU A 5 4.75 5.30 -17.34
N MET A 6 4.01 5.88 -18.30
CA MET A 6 2.90 6.80 -18.03
C MET A 6 1.60 6.00 -18.07
N ILE A 7 0.89 5.92 -16.94
CA ILE A 7 -0.33 5.11 -16.80
C ILE A 7 -1.47 6.01 -16.31
N PHE A 8 -2.65 5.89 -16.91
CA PHE A 8 -3.83 6.61 -16.43
C PHE A 8 -4.29 6.05 -15.08
N PRO A 9 -4.61 6.90 -14.09
CA PRO A 9 -5.00 6.46 -12.74
C PRO A 9 -6.15 5.44 -12.71
N GLU A 10 -7.07 5.49 -13.67
CA GLU A 10 -8.21 4.56 -13.79
C GLU A 10 -7.81 3.11 -14.09
N TYR A 11 -6.61 2.87 -14.62
CA TYR A 11 -6.10 1.52 -14.85
C TYR A 11 -5.33 0.95 -13.66
N ILE A 12 -5.11 1.76 -12.60
CA ILE A 12 -4.34 1.36 -11.43
C ILE A 12 -5.30 0.84 -10.34
N ARG A 13 -5.13 -0.42 -9.97
CA ARG A 13 -5.92 -1.07 -8.93
C ARG A 13 -5.44 -0.66 -7.54
N LEU A 14 -6.33 -0.02 -6.78
CA LEU A 14 -6.08 0.42 -5.40
C LEU A 14 -6.60 -0.58 -4.35
N ASP A 15 -7.38 -1.56 -4.79
CA ASP A 15 -8.06 -2.56 -3.98
C ASP A 15 -7.24 -3.85 -3.78
N GLY A 16 -5.95 -3.82 -4.09
CA GLY A 16 -5.04 -4.97 -3.99
C GLY A 16 -4.68 -5.39 -2.56
N GLY A 17 -5.18 -4.73 -1.51
CA GLY A 17 -4.73 -4.97 -0.13
C GLY A 17 -3.30 -4.49 0.12
N THR A 18 -2.83 -3.56 -0.68
CA THR A 18 -1.47 -3.00 -0.67
C THR A 18 -1.38 -1.67 0.10
N GLN A 19 -2.51 -1.13 0.60
CA GLN A 19 -2.53 0.12 1.37
C GLN A 19 -1.86 -0.08 2.74
N PRO A 20 -0.66 0.49 2.96
CA PRO A 20 0.07 0.28 4.20
C PRO A 20 -0.39 1.20 5.34
N ARG A 21 -1.34 2.09 5.09
CA ARG A 21 -1.84 3.05 6.06
C ARG A 21 -3.26 2.71 6.50
N ALA A 22 -3.53 2.91 7.78
CA ALA A 22 -4.85 2.72 8.35
C ALA A 22 -5.89 3.68 7.72
N LYS A 23 -5.45 4.90 7.35
CA LYS A 23 -6.28 5.91 6.69
C LYS A 23 -5.47 6.73 5.69
N ILE A 24 -6.13 7.16 4.61
CA ILE A 24 -5.64 8.22 3.73
C ILE A 24 -5.87 9.56 4.44
N ASP A 25 -4.83 10.38 4.48
CA ASP A 25 -4.93 11.75 5.00
C ASP A 25 -5.36 12.68 3.86
N GLN A 26 -6.60 13.15 3.93
CA GLN A 26 -7.17 14.01 2.90
C GLN A 26 -6.44 15.36 2.79
N ALA A 27 -5.99 15.92 3.92
CA ALA A 27 -5.26 17.19 3.90
C ALA A 27 -3.93 17.08 3.13
N VAL A 28 -3.28 15.91 3.22
CA VAL A 28 -2.08 15.62 2.42
C VAL A 28 -2.42 15.46 0.94
N CYS A 29 -3.55 14.82 0.60
CA CYS A 29 -3.98 14.71 -0.79
C CYS A 29 -4.29 16.09 -1.39
N ASP A 30 -4.93 16.96 -0.62
CA ASP A 30 -5.27 18.32 -1.05
C ASP A 30 -3.99 19.16 -1.26
N ASP A 31 -3.04 19.14 -0.31
CA ASP A 31 -1.72 19.80 -0.46
C ASP A 31 -0.97 19.31 -1.70
N TYR A 32 -0.90 17.98 -1.90
CA TYR A 32 -0.26 17.41 -3.07
C TYR A 32 -0.97 17.83 -4.37
N GLY A 33 -2.30 17.87 -4.35
CA GLY A 33 -3.10 18.30 -5.50
C GLY A 33 -2.82 19.74 -5.89
N GLU A 34 -2.76 20.68 -4.94
CA GLU A 34 -2.43 22.09 -5.20
C GLU A 34 -1.00 22.25 -5.76
N ARG A 35 -0.04 21.52 -5.21
CA ARG A 35 1.35 21.53 -5.69
C ARG A 35 1.46 20.93 -7.11
N MET A 36 0.72 19.86 -7.42
CA MET A 36 0.66 19.27 -8.74
C MET A 36 0.06 20.25 -9.77
N LYS A 37 -1.03 20.95 -9.42
CA LYS A 37 -1.61 22.02 -10.26
C LYS A 37 -0.63 23.17 -10.50
N ALA A 38 0.23 23.45 -9.52
CA ALA A 38 1.28 24.45 -9.65
C ALA A 38 2.49 23.98 -10.50
N GLY A 39 2.46 22.75 -11.01
CA GLY A 39 3.50 22.17 -11.85
C GLY A 39 4.65 21.51 -11.09
N GLU A 40 4.51 21.27 -9.79
CA GLU A 40 5.52 20.56 -9.02
C GLU A 40 5.56 19.08 -9.43
N LYS A 41 6.78 18.56 -9.65
CA LYS A 41 6.99 17.15 -9.98
C LYS A 41 7.13 16.33 -8.71
N PHE A 42 6.35 15.27 -8.64
CA PHE A 42 6.42 14.27 -7.59
C PHE A 42 7.18 13.02 -8.07
N PRO A 43 7.81 12.26 -7.16
CA PRO A 43 8.40 10.98 -7.52
C PRO A 43 7.35 10.04 -8.14
N ALA A 44 7.75 9.20 -9.09
CA ALA A 44 6.91 8.17 -9.68
C ALA A 44 6.28 7.28 -8.59
N ILE A 45 5.08 6.80 -8.83
CA ILE A 45 4.41 5.80 -7.97
C ILE A 45 4.91 4.40 -8.35
N ASP A 46 4.84 3.46 -7.39
CA ASP A 46 5.26 2.08 -7.64
C ASP A 46 4.05 1.17 -7.86
N VAL A 47 4.03 0.50 -9.01
CA VAL A 47 2.98 -0.45 -9.39
C VAL A 47 3.56 -1.80 -9.80
N PHE A 48 2.81 -2.88 -9.56
CA PHE A 48 3.12 -4.22 -10.02
C PHE A 48 2.14 -4.63 -11.12
N PHE A 49 2.67 -5.15 -12.24
CA PHE A 49 1.88 -5.62 -13.36
C PHE A 49 1.92 -7.16 -13.42
N ASP A 50 0.75 -7.79 -13.34
CA ASP A 50 0.61 -9.26 -13.34
C ASP A 50 0.32 -9.86 -14.73
N GLY A 51 0.31 -9.01 -15.77
CA GLY A 51 -0.07 -9.36 -17.13
C GLY A 51 -1.47 -8.87 -17.51
N GLU A 52 -2.28 -8.45 -16.53
CA GLU A 52 -3.64 -7.95 -16.73
C GLU A 52 -3.90 -6.66 -15.96
N ASN A 53 -3.48 -6.59 -14.71
CA ASN A 53 -3.78 -5.49 -13.78
C ASN A 53 -2.51 -4.81 -13.28
N TYR A 54 -2.59 -3.50 -13.08
CA TYR A 54 -1.58 -2.70 -12.38
C TYR A 54 -1.97 -2.54 -10.91
N TRP A 55 -1.26 -3.19 -10.00
CA TRP A 55 -1.51 -3.15 -8.55
C TRP A 55 -0.66 -2.05 -7.91
N LEU A 56 -1.29 -1.02 -7.36
CA LEU A 56 -0.55 0.03 -6.66
C LEU A 56 0.13 -0.53 -5.42
N ALA A 57 1.45 -0.34 -5.30
CA ALA A 57 2.24 -0.78 -4.16
C ALA A 57 2.74 0.39 -3.28
N ASP A 58 3.04 1.55 -3.89
CA ASP A 58 3.34 2.80 -3.17
C ASP A 58 2.84 4.03 -3.92
N GLY A 59 2.47 5.07 -3.15
CA GLY A 59 2.03 6.35 -3.68
C GLY A 59 0.54 6.61 -3.60
N PHE A 60 -0.20 5.99 -2.69
CA PHE A 60 -1.65 6.15 -2.53
C PHE A 60 -2.11 7.61 -2.44
N HIS A 61 -1.44 8.46 -1.65
CA HIS A 61 -1.76 9.89 -1.61
C HIS A 61 -1.46 10.58 -2.93
N ARG A 62 -0.36 10.21 -3.61
CA ARG A 62 0.04 10.79 -4.90
C ARG A 62 -0.95 10.47 -6.00
N VAL A 63 -1.36 9.21 -6.16
CA VAL A 63 -2.31 8.83 -7.21
C VAL A 63 -3.68 9.46 -6.96
N GLN A 64 -4.13 9.52 -5.70
CA GLN A 64 -5.41 10.14 -5.36
C GLN A 64 -5.39 11.65 -5.60
N ALA A 65 -4.34 12.34 -5.17
CA ALA A 65 -4.15 13.77 -5.43
C ALA A 65 -4.08 14.05 -6.93
N TYR A 66 -3.34 13.25 -7.69
CA TYR A 66 -3.15 13.42 -9.13
C TYR A 66 -4.45 13.24 -9.90
N ALA A 67 -5.23 12.20 -9.61
CA ALA A 67 -6.51 11.96 -10.26
C ALA A 67 -7.52 13.12 -10.09
N LEU A 68 -7.44 13.83 -8.95
CA LEU A 68 -8.30 15.00 -8.67
C LEU A 68 -7.73 16.30 -9.22
N ALA A 69 -6.41 16.47 -9.21
CA ALA A 69 -5.74 17.71 -9.58
C ALA A 69 -5.58 17.85 -11.11
N VAL A 70 -5.32 16.72 -11.80
CA VAL A 70 -4.98 16.66 -13.22
C VAL A 70 -5.81 15.56 -13.90
N PRO A 71 -7.13 15.69 -13.95
CA PRO A 71 -8.01 14.65 -14.47
C PRO A 71 -7.76 14.38 -15.96
N GLY A 72 -7.73 13.09 -16.32
CA GLY A 72 -7.54 12.66 -17.71
C GLY A 72 -6.09 12.64 -18.18
N GLU A 73 -5.12 12.84 -17.29
CA GLU A 73 -3.70 12.70 -17.60
C GLU A 73 -3.09 11.46 -16.96
N ALA A 74 -2.07 10.89 -17.63
CA ALA A 74 -1.33 9.75 -17.13
C ALA A 74 -0.29 10.17 -16.09
N ILE A 75 -0.16 9.38 -15.03
CA ILE A 75 0.83 9.57 -13.96
C ILE A 75 2.07 8.70 -14.20
N GLU A 76 3.23 9.23 -13.83
CA GLU A 76 4.50 8.49 -13.93
C GLU A 76 4.56 7.35 -12.92
N CYS A 77 4.81 6.12 -13.41
CA CYS A 77 4.86 4.89 -12.65
C CYS A 77 6.17 4.14 -12.85
N ASN A 78 6.73 3.61 -11.77
CA ASN A 78 7.71 2.54 -11.82
C ASN A 78 6.96 1.22 -11.89
N VAL A 79 7.02 0.53 -13.01
CA VAL A 79 6.31 -0.73 -13.24
C VAL A 79 7.23 -1.91 -12.96
N TYR A 80 6.87 -2.71 -11.97
CA TYR A 80 7.51 -3.98 -11.63
C TYR A 80 6.67 -5.13 -12.21
N GLN A 81 7.32 -6.15 -12.75
CA GLN A 81 6.64 -7.39 -13.10
C GLN A 81 6.41 -8.21 -11.84
N GLY A 82 5.18 -8.64 -11.60
CA GLY A 82 4.82 -9.42 -10.43
C GLY A 82 3.33 -9.43 -10.14
N THR A 83 2.95 -10.29 -9.21
CA THR A 83 1.56 -10.53 -8.82
C THR A 83 1.06 -9.49 -7.81
N GLN A 84 -0.25 -9.51 -7.54
CA GLN A 84 -0.85 -8.77 -6.42
C GLN A 84 -0.16 -9.08 -5.07
N GLN A 85 0.24 -10.34 -4.84
CA GLN A 85 0.96 -10.72 -3.62
C GLN A 85 2.35 -10.08 -3.54
N ASP A 86 3.05 -9.97 -4.68
CA ASP A 86 4.33 -9.28 -4.71
C ASP A 86 4.17 -7.79 -4.40
N ALA A 87 3.12 -7.15 -4.92
CA ALA A 87 2.77 -5.77 -4.60
C ALA A 87 2.45 -5.59 -3.10
N GLN A 88 1.69 -6.52 -2.50
CA GLN A 88 1.39 -6.54 -1.07
C GLN A 88 2.67 -6.63 -0.25
N TRP A 89 3.52 -7.61 -0.56
CA TRP A 89 4.78 -7.78 0.14
C TRP A 89 5.64 -6.51 0.06
N TYR A 90 5.83 -5.96 -1.14
CA TYR A 90 6.57 -4.73 -1.36
C TYR A 90 6.05 -3.57 -0.50
N SER A 91 4.73 -3.38 -0.46
CA SER A 91 4.09 -2.26 0.25
C SER A 91 4.39 -2.20 1.75
N TYR A 92 4.64 -3.35 2.40
CA TYR A 92 4.97 -3.40 3.83
C TYR A 92 6.36 -2.84 4.14
N SER A 93 7.26 -2.81 3.17
CA SER A 93 8.64 -2.34 3.31
C SER A 93 8.84 -0.88 2.92
N VAL A 94 7.97 -0.29 2.12
CA VAL A 94 8.11 1.09 1.66
C VAL A 94 7.85 2.10 2.78
N ASN A 95 8.33 3.34 2.58
CA ASN A 95 8.17 4.44 3.55
C ASN A 95 8.84 4.22 4.92
N LYS A 96 9.93 3.44 4.98
CA LYS A 96 10.73 3.29 6.21
C LYS A 96 11.47 4.57 6.57
N THR A 97 12.04 5.24 5.55
CA THR A 97 12.99 6.36 5.72
C THR A 97 12.54 7.65 5.03
N HIS A 98 11.64 7.57 4.07
CA HIS A 98 11.18 8.69 3.25
C HIS A 98 9.66 8.80 3.23
N GLY A 99 9.14 10.00 2.92
CA GLY A 99 7.71 10.28 2.86
C GLY A 99 7.06 10.62 4.21
N ILE A 100 5.74 10.53 4.29
CA ILE A 100 4.97 10.81 5.50
C ILE A 100 5.28 9.76 6.56
N ARG A 101 5.64 10.21 7.76
CA ARG A 101 5.98 9.33 8.88
C ARG A 101 4.81 8.39 9.20
N ARG A 102 5.12 7.08 9.33
CA ARG A 102 4.13 6.08 9.75
C ARG A 102 3.69 6.28 11.20
N THR A 103 2.38 6.19 11.43
CA THR A 103 1.81 6.11 12.77
C THR A 103 2.08 4.76 13.42
N ASN A 104 1.75 4.61 14.70
CA ASN A 104 1.85 3.30 15.35
C ASN A 104 0.83 2.31 14.80
N GLU A 105 -0.37 2.78 14.40
CA GLU A 105 -1.39 1.97 13.73
C GLU A 105 -0.89 1.45 12.36
N ASP A 106 -0.25 2.31 11.57
CA ASP A 106 0.33 1.91 10.27
C ASP A 106 1.40 0.83 10.45
N LYS A 107 2.26 0.97 11.48
CA LYS A 107 3.29 -0.03 11.80
C LYS A 107 2.68 -1.35 12.24
N GLU A 108 1.65 -1.32 13.09
CA GLU A 108 0.92 -2.52 13.51
C GLU A 108 0.30 -3.22 12.31
N LEU A 109 -0.39 -2.48 11.45
CA LEU A 109 -1.02 -3.01 10.24
C LEU A 109 0.02 -3.71 9.35
N ALA A 110 1.16 -3.05 9.08
CA ALA A 110 2.23 -3.61 8.28
C ALA A 110 2.86 -4.86 8.90
N ILE A 111 3.05 -4.89 10.24
CA ILE A 111 3.59 -6.07 10.94
C ILE A 111 2.62 -7.25 10.81
N ARG A 112 1.33 -7.05 11.13
CA ARG A 112 0.31 -8.11 11.06
C ARG A 112 0.18 -8.65 9.63
N ALA A 113 0.17 -7.76 8.64
CA ALA A 113 0.12 -8.13 7.22
C ALA A 113 1.38 -8.93 6.80
N ALA A 114 2.57 -8.47 7.17
CA ALA A 114 3.81 -9.18 6.86
C ALA A 114 3.88 -10.57 7.51
N LEU A 115 3.43 -10.71 8.77
CA LEU A 115 3.37 -12.01 9.48
C LEU A 115 2.36 -12.97 8.83
N ALA A 116 1.26 -12.48 8.29
CA ALA A 116 0.23 -13.28 7.62
C ALA A 116 0.57 -13.61 6.16
N HIS A 117 1.51 -12.88 5.55
CA HIS A 117 1.88 -13.06 4.14
C HIS A 117 2.73 -14.33 3.94
N PRO A 118 2.55 -15.08 2.81
CA PRO A 118 3.34 -16.29 2.53
C PRO A 118 4.85 -16.07 2.64
N ASN A 119 5.37 -14.93 2.15
CA ASN A 119 6.78 -14.58 2.22
C ASN A 119 7.28 -14.31 3.64
N GLY A 120 6.39 -13.90 4.55
CA GLY A 120 6.74 -13.58 5.94
C GLY A 120 6.47 -14.71 6.94
N ALA A 121 5.64 -15.69 6.57
CA ALA A 121 5.18 -16.75 7.48
C ALA A 121 6.34 -17.55 8.12
N ASN A 122 7.42 -17.76 7.38
CA ASN A 122 8.59 -18.51 7.82
C ASN A 122 9.78 -17.61 8.21
N GLN A 123 9.61 -16.29 8.24
CA GLN A 123 10.66 -15.36 8.62
C GLN A 123 10.73 -15.16 10.14
N SER A 124 11.95 -14.97 10.63
CA SER A 124 12.19 -14.62 12.04
C SER A 124 11.70 -13.21 12.35
N ASP A 125 11.47 -12.93 13.64
CA ASP A 125 11.07 -11.58 14.09
C ASP A 125 12.08 -10.51 13.68
N ARG A 126 13.37 -10.84 13.64
CA ARG A 126 14.42 -9.94 13.19
C ARG A 126 14.28 -9.62 11.69
N GLN A 127 14.06 -10.62 10.85
CA GLN A 127 13.87 -10.43 9.40
C GLN A 127 12.63 -9.58 9.11
N ILE A 128 11.50 -9.87 9.74
CA ILE A 128 10.28 -9.06 9.61
C ILE A 128 10.51 -7.64 10.13
N ALA A 129 11.20 -7.49 11.26
CA ALA A 129 11.51 -6.18 11.84
C ALA A 129 12.35 -5.31 10.90
N ASP A 130 13.41 -5.89 10.34
CA ASP A 130 14.27 -5.23 9.35
C ASP A 130 13.49 -4.90 8.07
N TYR A 131 12.58 -5.79 7.64
CA TYR A 131 11.76 -5.61 6.45
C TYR A 131 10.73 -4.50 6.63
N VAL A 132 9.99 -4.49 7.74
CA VAL A 132 8.95 -3.48 8.02
C VAL A 132 9.53 -2.15 8.55
N GLY A 133 10.73 -2.16 9.12
CA GLY A 133 11.37 -0.98 9.73
C GLY A 133 10.87 -0.73 11.16
N VAL A 134 10.87 -1.75 12.00
CA VAL A 134 10.48 -1.70 13.42
C VAL A 134 11.49 -2.46 14.28
N SER A 135 11.27 -2.53 15.61
CA SER A 135 12.14 -3.36 16.47
C SER A 135 11.72 -4.84 16.47
N PRO A 136 12.66 -5.80 16.61
CA PRO A 136 12.32 -7.22 16.73
C PRO A 136 11.37 -7.53 17.89
N SER A 137 11.52 -6.83 19.01
CA SER A 137 10.63 -6.98 20.17
C SER A 137 9.19 -6.57 19.87
N THR A 138 9.00 -5.58 18.98
CA THR A 138 7.68 -5.19 18.51
C THR A 138 7.05 -6.31 17.69
N VAL A 139 7.80 -6.92 16.78
CA VAL A 139 7.30 -8.04 15.96
C VAL A 139 6.95 -9.24 16.83
N ALA A 140 7.84 -9.62 17.79
CA ALA A 140 7.59 -10.71 18.73
C ALA A 140 6.28 -10.54 19.52
N LYS A 141 5.99 -9.31 19.96
CA LYS A 141 4.72 -8.99 20.65
C LYS A 141 3.52 -9.30 19.75
N TYR A 142 3.52 -8.84 18.49
CA TYR A 142 2.40 -9.05 17.58
C TYR A 142 2.29 -10.51 17.14
N ARG A 143 3.40 -11.21 16.92
CA ARG A 143 3.39 -12.65 16.62
C ARG A 143 2.78 -13.46 17.78
N GLY A 144 3.13 -13.15 19.04
CA GLY A 144 2.54 -13.76 20.22
C GLY A 144 1.02 -13.54 20.30
N ASN A 145 0.57 -12.31 20.06
CA ASN A 145 -0.85 -11.98 20.04
C ASN A 145 -1.61 -12.73 18.93
N MET A 146 -1.05 -12.79 17.72
CA MET A 146 -1.66 -13.53 16.60
C MET A 146 -1.76 -15.03 16.89
N THR A 147 -0.79 -15.62 17.59
CA THR A 147 -0.84 -17.02 18.02
C THR A 147 -1.95 -17.27 19.04
N LEU A 148 -2.20 -16.34 19.94
CA LEU A 148 -3.30 -16.41 20.90
C LEU A 148 -4.67 -16.22 20.23
N GLU A 149 -4.76 -15.30 19.26
CA GLU A 149 -5.98 -15.04 18.48
C GLU A 149 -6.28 -16.17 17.49
N SER A 150 -5.29 -16.88 16.96
CA SER A 150 -5.45 -18.00 16.03
C SER A 150 -5.95 -19.29 16.73
N GLY A 151 -5.93 -19.37 18.05
CA GLY A 151 -6.70 -20.35 18.82
C GLY A 151 -8.23 -20.16 18.67
N VAL A 152 -8.67 -19.01 18.12
CA VAL A 152 -10.06 -18.67 17.80
C VAL A 152 -10.09 -17.97 16.43
N GLN A 153 -10.28 -18.76 15.36
CA GLN A 153 -10.64 -18.32 13.98
C GLN A 153 -9.60 -17.57 13.13
N VAL A 154 -8.80 -18.33 12.40
CA VAL A 154 -8.08 -17.90 11.17
C VAL A 154 -9.03 -17.34 10.09
N GLY A 155 -10.33 -17.50 10.24
CA GLY A 155 -11.36 -17.05 9.28
C GLY A 155 -11.59 -15.54 9.21
N HIS A 156 -11.31 -14.78 10.28
CA HIS A 156 -11.60 -13.34 10.32
C HIS A 156 -10.51 -12.45 9.70
N LEU A 157 -9.24 -12.85 9.75
CA LEU A 157 -8.14 -12.06 9.15
C LEU A 157 -8.18 -12.03 7.62
N ARG A 158 -8.66 -13.12 6.99
CA ARG A 158 -8.87 -13.12 5.52
C ARG A 158 -9.97 -12.17 5.06
N ARG A 159 -10.99 -11.88 5.89
CA ARG A 159 -12.06 -10.94 5.55
C ARG A 159 -11.70 -9.47 5.76
N ALA A 160 -10.80 -9.17 6.68
CA ALA A 160 -10.37 -7.79 6.93
C ALA A 160 -9.52 -7.21 5.78
N PHE A 161 -8.87 -8.07 4.98
CA PHE A 161 -8.03 -7.65 3.85
C PHE A 161 -8.73 -7.76 2.47
N THR A 162 -9.89 -8.41 2.37
CA THR A 162 -10.62 -8.57 1.09
C THR A 162 -11.76 -7.59 0.89
N GLY A 163 -11.95 -6.59 1.75
CA GLY A 163 -13.12 -5.73 1.64
C GLY A 163 -13.04 -4.46 2.46
N ALA A 164 -12.02 -3.64 2.27
CA ALA A 164 -12.21 -2.24 2.58
C ALA A 164 -13.21 -1.70 1.55
N GLU A 165 -14.45 -1.44 1.99
CA GLU A 165 -15.40 -0.67 1.20
C GLU A 165 -14.74 0.67 0.88
N LEU A 166 -14.37 0.85 -0.39
CA LEU A 166 -13.90 2.12 -0.92
C LEU A 166 -15.01 3.14 -0.69
N PRO A 167 -14.71 4.36 -0.24
CA PRO A 167 -15.69 5.43 -0.15
C PRO A 167 -16.39 5.57 -1.51
N HIS A 168 -17.71 5.80 -1.49
CA HIS A 168 -18.60 5.89 -2.66
C HIS A 168 -18.17 6.86 -3.77
N LEU A 169 -17.10 7.60 -3.60
CA LEU A 169 -16.57 8.57 -4.56
C LEU A 169 -16.01 7.95 -5.86
N TRP A 170 -15.73 6.64 -5.89
CA TRP A 170 -15.15 5.96 -7.06
C TRP A 170 -16.18 5.32 -8.00
N ARG A 171 -17.48 5.41 -7.69
CA ARG A 171 -18.56 4.86 -8.54
C ARG A 171 -19.01 5.78 -9.70
N VAL A 172 -18.43 6.96 -9.86
CA VAL A 172 -18.97 7.97 -10.80
C VAL A 172 -18.25 8.03 -12.14
N CYS A 173 -17.18 7.27 -12.38
CA CYS A 173 -16.49 7.25 -13.67
C CYS A 173 -16.59 5.93 -14.44
N SER A 174 -17.77 5.28 -14.42
CA SER A 174 -18.09 4.19 -15.35
C SER A 174 -19.28 4.61 -16.22
N ARG A 175 -19.03 5.45 -17.20
CA ARG A 175 -19.83 5.62 -18.44
C ARG A 175 -18.96 6.15 -19.55
#